data_5670f7a8836e6c2e1218c86599d97131
#
_entry.id   5670f7a8836e6c2e1218c86599d97131
#
_cell.length_a   1.000
_cell.length_b   1.000
_cell.length_c   1.000
_cell.angle_alpha   90.00
_cell.angle_beta   90.00
_cell.angle_gamma   90.00
#
_symmetry.space_group_name_H-M   'P 1'
#
loop_
_entity.id
_entity.type
_entity.pdbx_description
1 polymer ?
#
loop_
_entity_poly.entity_id
_entity_poly.type
_entity_poly.pdbx_seq_one_letter_code
_entity_poly.pdbx_strand_id
1 'polypeptide(L)'
;MTHTSEIQSHPAYKCGRLLAVIERIQSAAIGNPNATLTDRYYGSASTAPASVFGVLLRMTQPHLSKLRKQNQGQAIALERALQDAMPDQFPTTLTLTEQGLFALGYYHQRREFFTPRNTAANLTADEQPTLMPEEVDNDAND
;
A
#
# COMPACT_ATOMS: atom_id res chain seq x y z
N MET A 1 21.61 -8.84 4.26
CA MET A 1 20.51 -8.49 4.47
C MET A 1 19.54 -9.33 5.14
N THR A 2 20.00 -10.11 6.06
CA THR A 2 19.15 -10.94 6.88
C THR A 2 18.18 -10.12 7.71
N HIS A 3 18.66 -9.00 8.27
CA HIS A 3 17.79 -8.16 9.09
C HIS A 3 16.60 -7.61 8.33
N THR A 4 16.86 -7.10 7.11
CA THR A 4 15.80 -6.55 6.30
C THR A 4 14.78 -7.63 5.94
N SER A 5 15.29 -8.79 5.58
CA SER A 5 14.44 -9.91 5.21
C SER A 5 13.59 -10.38 6.38
N GLU A 6 14.19 -10.45 7.57
CA GLU A 6 13.49 -10.86 8.78
C GLU A 6 12.38 -9.87 9.15
N ILE A 7 12.69 -8.58 9.05
CA ILE A 7 11.69 -7.55 9.35
C ILE A 7 10.54 -7.64 8.38
N GLN A 8 10.84 -7.76 7.10
CA GLN A 8 9.81 -7.77 6.06
C GLN A 8 8.90 -8.99 6.14
N SER A 9 9.39 -10.08 6.69
CA SER A 9 8.56 -11.27 6.82
C SER A 9 7.86 -11.35 8.18
N HIS A 10 8.17 -10.46 9.10
CA HIS A 10 7.56 -10.49 10.42
C HIS A 10 6.05 -10.19 10.33
N PRO A 11 5.22 -10.96 11.03
CA PRO A 11 3.77 -10.75 10.94
C PRO A 11 3.31 -9.34 11.28
N ALA A 12 3.94 -8.70 12.26
CA ALA A 12 3.57 -7.33 12.64
C ALA A 12 3.82 -6.36 11.51
N TYR A 13 4.97 -6.49 10.85
CA TYR A 13 5.30 -5.65 9.70
C TYR A 13 4.29 -5.88 8.56
N LYS A 14 3.96 -7.13 8.30
CA LYS A 14 2.99 -7.46 7.25
C LYS A 14 1.61 -6.91 7.58
N CYS A 15 1.20 -6.96 8.84
CA CYS A 15 -0.07 -6.38 9.25
C CYS A 15 -0.11 -4.89 8.98
N GLY A 16 0.98 -4.19 9.24
CA GLY A 16 1.05 -2.76 8.94
C GLY A 16 0.92 -2.49 7.46
N ARG A 17 1.64 -3.26 6.63
CA ARG A 17 1.52 -3.15 5.19
C ARG A 17 0.10 -3.42 4.73
N LEU A 18 -0.52 -4.44 5.32
CA LEU A 18 -1.88 -4.81 4.96
C LEU A 18 -2.85 -3.66 5.22
N LEU A 19 -2.72 -3.01 6.37
CA LEU A 19 -3.58 -1.87 6.68
C LEU A 19 -3.44 -0.76 5.64
N ALA A 20 -2.21 -0.47 5.23
CA ALA A 20 -1.98 0.54 4.21
C ALA A 20 -2.60 0.17 2.87
N VAL A 21 -2.56 -1.12 2.51
CA VAL A 21 -3.20 -1.58 1.28
C VAL A 21 -4.72 -1.42 1.37
N ILE A 22 -5.29 -1.80 2.51
CA ILE A 22 -6.74 -1.65 2.73
C ILE A 22 -7.13 -0.17 2.61
N GLU A 23 -6.35 0.71 3.21
CA GLU A 23 -6.59 2.15 3.12
C GLU A 23 -6.55 2.61 1.65
N ARG A 24 -5.56 2.12 0.90
CA ARG A 24 -5.43 2.51 -0.50
C ARG A 24 -6.61 2.03 -1.34
N ILE A 25 -7.09 0.81 -1.07
CA ILE A 25 -8.26 0.29 -1.78
C ILE A 25 -9.47 1.16 -1.51
N GLN A 26 -9.67 1.55 -0.27
CA GLN A 26 -10.79 2.42 0.08
C GLN A 26 -10.69 3.75 -0.65
N SER A 27 -9.53 4.38 -0.60
CA SER A 27 -9.32 5.66 -1.29
C SER A 27 -9.55 5.55 -2.78
N ALA A 28 -9.05 4.48 -3.39
CA ALA A 28 -9.19 4.30 -4.83
C ALA A 28 -10.66 4.09 -5.22
N ALA A 29 -11.41 3.39 -4.37
CA ALA A 29 -12.79 3.06 -4.70
C ALA A 29 -13.76 4.22 -4.50
N ILE A 30 -13.56 5.01 -3.45
CA ILE A 30 -14.51 6.08 -3.13
C ILE A 30 -13.91 7.47 -3.25
N GLY A 31 -12.71 7.58 -3.73
CA GLY A 31 -12.08 8.87 -3.90
C GLY A 31 -11.48 9.37 -2.60
N ASN A 32 -11.97 10.49 -2.10
CA ASN A 32 -11.38 11.15 -0.94
C ASN A 32 -12.34 11.10 0.24
N PRO A 33 -12.38 9.98 0.96
CA PRO A 33 -13.34 9.83 2.05
C PRO A 33 -13.01 10.78 3.21
N ASN A 34 -14.05 11.21 3.91
CA ASN A 34 -13.89 12.13 5.05
C ASN A 34 -13.20 11.44 6.22
N ALA A 35 -13.49 10.17 6.42
CA ALA A 35 -12.85 9.41 7.50
C ALA A 35 -12.38 8.10 6.92
N THR A 36 -11.11 7.81 7.07
CA THR A 36 -10.55 6.58 6.52
C THR A 36 -10.66 5.46 7.52
N LEU A 37 -10.54 4.23 7.02
CA LEU A 37 -10.45 3.07 7.91
C LEU A 37 -9.26 3.19 8.85
N THR A 38 -8.17 3.79 8.37
CA THR A 38 -6.97 3.96 9.17
C THR A 38 -7.24 4.83 10.38
N ASP A 39 -7.93 5.97 10.19
CA ASP A 39 -8.23 6.85 11.31
C ASP A 39 -9.00 6.13 12.41
N ARG A 40 -9.87 5.23 12.02
CA ARG A 40 -10.73 4.54 12.96
C ARG A 40 -10.08 3.31 13.57
N TYR A 41 -9.26 2.59 12.79
CA TYR A 41 -8.83 1.25 13.19
C TYR A 41 -7.33 1.09 13.42
N TYR A 42 -6.53 2.12 13.16
CA TYR A 42 -5.08 1.97 13.28
C TYR A 42 -4.68 1.50 14.68
N GLY A 43 -5.23 2.12 15.71
CA GLY A 43 -4.88 1.77 17.08
C GLY A 43 -5.17 0.32 17.40
N SER A 44 -6.38 -0.13 17.10
CA SER A 44 -6.74 -1.53 17.39
C SER A 44 -6.00 -2.51 16.49
N ALA A 45 -5.79 -2.17 15.24
CA ALA A 45 -5.08 -3.04 14.31
C ALA A 45 -3.62 -3.23 14.74
N SER A 46 -3.01 -2.20 15.30
CA SER A 46 -1.61 -2.26 15.70
C SER A 46 -1.41 -2.93 17.05
N THR A 47 -2.49 -3.16 17.80
CA THR A 47 -2.37 -3.81 19.11
C THR A 47 -2.97 -5.20 19.12
N ALA A 48 -4.05 -5.44 18.37
CA ALA A 48 -4.76 -6.72 18.37
C ALA A 48 -5.19 -7.09 16.96
N PRO A 49 -4.25 -7.40 16.07
CA PRO A 49 -4.58 -7.66 14.67
C PRO A 49 -5.64 -8.73 14.46
N ALA A 50 -5.54 -9.83 15.19
CA ALA A 50 -6.47 -10.94 14.98
C ALA A 50 -7.92 -10.54 15.23
N SER A 51 -8.16 -9.57 16.11
CA SER A 51 -9.52 -9.13 16.43
C SER A 51 -10.10 -8.20 15.39
N VAL A 52 -9.24 -7.55 14.59
CA VAL A 52 -9.65 -6.42 13.77
C VAL A 52 -9.61 -6.73 12.28
N PHE A 53 -8.58 -7.45 11.83
CA PHE A 53 -8.38 -7.60 10.38
C PHE A 53 -9.48 -8.40 9.69
N GLY A 54 -10.13 -9.32 10.39
CA GLY A 54 -11.27 -10.02 9.79
C GLY A 54 -12.37 -9.06 9.37
N VAL A 55 -12.70 -8.12 10.24
CA VAL A 55 -13.69 -7.09 9.94
C VAL A 55 -13.21 -6.20 8.80
N LEU A 56 -11.95 -5.75 8.87
CA LEU A 56 -11.42 -4.86 7.86
C LEU A 56 -11.42 -5.50 6.48
N LEU A 57 -11.06 -6.78 6.41
CA LEU A 57 -11.04 -7.48 5.13
C LEU A 57 -12.44 -7.64 4.56
N ARG A 58 -13.42 -7.90 5.43
CA ARG A 58 -14.82 -7.94 4.97
C ARG A 58 -15.27 -6.59 4.44
N MET A 59 -14.92 -5.52 5.14
CA MET A 59 -15.30 -4.17 4.71
C MET A 59 -14.62 -3.76 3.41
N THR A 60 -13.51 -4.40 3.08
CA THR A 60 -12.75 -4.11 1.88
C THR A 60 -13.40 -4.69 0.63
N GLN A 61 -14.17 -5.75 0.76
CA GLN A 61 -14.73 -6.45 -0.39
C GLN A 61 -15.63 -5.58 -1.28
N PRO A 62 -16.57 -4.79 -0.73
CA PRO A 62 -17.37 -3.91 -1.58
C PRO A 62 -16.53 -2.88 -2.31
N HIS A 63 -15.46 -2.39 -1.68
CA HIS A 63 -14.57 -1.43 -2.32
C HIS A 63 -13.84 -2.06 -3.49
N LEU A 64 -13.37 -3.29 -3.33
CA LEU A 64 -12.73 -4.00 -4.42
C LEU A 64 -13.69 -4.27 -5.57
N SER A 65 -14.91 -4.65 -5.25
CA SER A 65 -15.94 -4.87 -6.27
C SER A 65 -16.20 -3.60 -7.07
N LYS A 66 -16.35 -2.49 -6.37
CA LYS A 66 -16.56 -1.21 -7.02
C LYS A 66 -15.39 -0.85 -7.91
N LEU A 67 -14.19 -1.04 -7.39
CA LEU A 67 -12.97 -0.69 -8.11
C LEU A 67 -12.80 -1.54 -9.36
N ARG A 68 -13.15 -2.82 -9.30
CA ARG A 68 -13.10 -3.70 -10.48
C ARG A 68 -13.95 -3.16 -11.62
N LYS A 69 -15.09 -2.56 -11.29
CA LYS A 69 -15.96 -2.00 -12.30
C LYS A 69 -15.42 -0.68 -12.85
N GLN A 70 -14.71 0.07 -12.04
CA GLN A 70 -14.18 1.37 -12.44
C GLN A 70 -12.83 1.26 -13.13
N ASN A 71 -11.97 0.41 -12.62
CA ASN A 71 -10.58 0.29 -13.08
C ASN A 71 -10.07 -1.10 -12.72
N GLN A 72 -10.30 -2.04 -13.61
CA GLN A 72 -9.96 -3.44 -13.37
C GLN A 72 -8.46 -3.64 -13.15
N GLY A 73 -7.63 -2.94 -13.91
CA GLY A 73 -6.19 -3.06 -13.76
C GLY A 73 -5.70 -2.67 -12.38
N GLN A 74 -6.23 -1.56 -11.87
CA GLN A 74 -5.88 -1.11 -10.53
C GLN A 74 -6.39 -2.08 -9.47
N ALA A 75 -7.61 -2.59 -9.66
CA ALA A 75 -8.18 -3.55 -8.71
C ALA A 75 -7.32 -4.81 -8.62
N ILE A 76 -6.87 -5.32 -9.75
CA ILE A 76 -6.02 -6.51 -9.78
C ILE A 76 -4.69 -6.23 -9.06
N ALA A 77 -4.09 -5.08 -9.33
CA ALA A 77 -2.82 -4.72 -8.70
C ALA A 77 -2.96 -4.61 -7.18
N LEU A 78 -4.04 -3.97 -6.73
CA LEU A 78 -4.26 -3.80 -5.29
C LEU A 78 -4.64 -5.11 -4.61
N GLU A 79 -5.40 -5.95 -5.29
CA GLU A 79 -5.72 -7.27 -4.75
C GLU A 79 -4.46 -8.12 -4.58
N ARG A 80 -3.54 -8.02 -5.53
CA ARG A 80 -2.26 -8.71 -5.42
C ARG A 80 -1.45 -8.17 -4.25
N ALA A 81 -1.42 -6.85 -4.08
CA ALA A 81 -0.73 -6.24 -2.94
C ALA A 81 -1.34 -6.69 -1.62
N LEU A 82 -2.66 -6.84 -1.60
CA LEU A 82 -3.37 -7.32 -0.41
C LEU A 82 -2.90 -8.72 -0.04
N GLN A 83 -2.82 -9.61 -1.01
CA GLN A 83 -2.38 -10.97 -0.78
C GLN A 83 -0.92 -11.03 -0.36
N ASP A 84 -0.08 -10.21 -0.99
CA ASP A 84 1.35 -10.18 -0.66
C ASP A 84 1.59 -9.71 0.77
N ALA A 85 0.73 -8.85 1.29
CA ALA A 85 0.88 -8.33 2.64
C ALA A 85 0.23 -9.22 3.70
N MET A 86 -0.52 -10.24 3.27
CA MET A 86 -1.24 -11.09 4.22
C MET A 86 -0.26 -11.93 5.03
N PRO A 87 -0.30 -11.88 6.37
CA PRO A 87 0.54 -12.77 7.18
C PRO A 87 -0.04 -14.19 7.13
N ASP A 88 0.81 -15.16 7.44
CA ASP A 88 0.34 -16.54 7.53
C ASP A 88 -0.73 -16.68 8.61
N GLN A 89 -0.56 -15.95 9.69
CA GLN A 89 -1.47 -15.98 10.80
C GLN A 89 -1.45 -14.60 11.46
N PHE A 90 -2.64 -14.09 11.81
CA PHE A 90 -2.71 -12.81 12.49
C PHE A 90 -2.35 -12.95 13.95
N PRO A 91 -1.40 -12.20 14.47
CA PRO A 91 -1.10 -12.22 15.91
C PRO A 91 -2.29 -11.77 16.73
N THR A 92 -2.45 -12.36 17.90
CA THR A 92 -3.52 -11.97 18.82
C THR A 92 -3.26 -10.59 19.40
N THR A 93 -2.03 -10.36 19.86
CA THR A 93 -1.62 -9.06 20.38
C THR A 93 -0.21 -8.76 19.91
N LEU A 94 0.12 -7.49 19.84
CA LEU A 94 1.47 -7.05 19.49
C LEU A 94 2.11 -6.37 20.69
N THR A 95 3.36 -6.70 20.94
CA THR A 95 4.16 -6.01 21.96
C THR A 95 4.48 -4.61 21.45
N LEU A 96 5.03 -3.78 22.31
CA LEU A 96 5.43 -2.43 21.93
C LEU A 96 6.44 -2.44 20.78
N THR A 97 7.42 -3.34 20.86
CA THR A 97 8.39 -3.49 19.78
C THR A 97 7.71 -3.89 18.48
N GLU A 98 6.79 -4.82 18.55
CA GLU A 98 6.04 -5.28 17.37
C GLU A 98 5.15 -4.19 16.80
N GLN A 99 4.60 -3.34 17.65
CA GLN A 99 3.85 -2.18 17.18
C GLN A 99 4.74 -1.24 16.37
N GLY A 100 6.01 -1.16 16.74
CA GLY A 100 6.97 -0.40 15.93
C GLY A 100 7.16 -1.00 14.55
N LEU A 101 7.21 -2.34 14.48
CA LEU A 101 7.30 -3.01 13.18
C LEU A 101 6.03 -2.80 12.36
N PHE A 102 4.89 -2.80 13.02
CA PHE A 102 3.63 -2.49 12.36
C PHE A 102 3.67 -1.11 11.72
N ALA A 103 4.09 -0.11 12.51
CA ALA A 103 4.18 1.26 12.01
C ALA A 103 5.12 1.34 10.82
N LEU A 104 6.24 0.65 10.90
CA LEU A 104 7.22 0.65 9.82
C LEU A 104 6.63 0.06 8.54
N GLY A 105 5.93 -1.07 8.66
CA GLY A 105 5.28 -1.69 7.51
C GLY A 105 4.24 -0.78 6.89
N TYR A 106 3.44 -0.14 7.73
CA TYR A 106 2.42 0.78 7.28
C TYR A 106 3.01 1.93 6.46
N TYR A 107 4.03 2.59 6.98
CA TYR A 107 4.62 3.73 6.29
C TYR A 107 5.44 3.33 5.07
N HIS A 108 6.08 2.16 5.09
CA HIS A 108 6.79 1.67 3.91
C HIS A 108 5.82 1.42 2.76
N GLN A 109 4.68 0.79 3.05
CA GLN A 109 3.69 0.49 2.02
C GLN A 109 3.05 1.77 1.48
N ARG A 110 2.75 2.72 2.34
CA ARG A 110 2.22 4.00 1.90
C ARG A 110 3.19 4.70 0.99
N ARG A 111 4.47 4.67 1.34
CA ARG A 111 5.49 5.31 0.52
C ARG A 111 5.56 4.68 -0.87
N GLU A 112 5.44 3.36 -0.96
CA GLU A 112 5.41 2.70 -2.25
C GLU A 112 4.27 3.21 -3.11
N PHE A 113 3.10 3.37 -2.53
CA PHE A 113 1.94 3.83 -3.29
C PHE A 113 2.09 5.27 -3.77
N PHE A 114 2.76 6.10 -3.00
CA PHE A 114 2.87 7.52 -3.32
C PHE A 114 4.18 7.89 -4.02
N THR A 115 5.06 6.92 -4.24
CA THR A 115 6.29 7.17 -4.97
C THR A 115 6.02 7.01 -6.46
N PRO A 116 6.42 7.96 -7.31
CA PRO A 116 6.22 7.83 -8.76
C PRO A 116 6.98 6.61 -9.26
N ARG A 117 6.24 5.69 -9.81
CA ARG A 117 6.86 4.51 -10.21
C ARG A 117 7.23 4.53 -11.59
N ASN A 118 6.89 5.14 -11.98
CA ASN A 118 7.17 5.13 -13.05
C ASN A 118 8.14 5.46 -13.44
N THR A 119 8.39 5.53 -12.63
CA THR A 119 9.34 5.73 -12.96
C THR A 119 9.90 4.64 -13.32
N ALA A 120 10.05 4.23 -12.87
CA ALA A 120 10.70 3.22 -13.17
C ALA A 120 10.18 2.38 -14.04
N ALA A 121 9.86 2.20 -13.87
CA ALA A 121 9.41 1.36 -14.57
C ALA A 121 9.11 1.87 -15.71
N ASN A 122 9.29 2.40 -15.42
CA ASN A 122 8.97 2.83 -16.16
C ASN A 122 9.68 3.38 -16.67
N LEU A 123 10.47 3.55 -16.30
CA LEU A 123 11.03 4.04 -16.73
C LEU A 123 11.46 3.86 -17.67
N THR A 124 11.54 3.71 -17.93
CA THR A 124 11.76 3.69 -18.78
C THR A 124 11.74 4.18 -19.59
N ALA A 125 11.82 4.50 -19.33
CA ALA A 125 11.75 4.95 -19.95
C ALA A 125 11.86 5.65 -20.36
N ASP A 126 12.17 5.88 -20.17
CA ASP A 126 12.27 6.40 -20.42
C ASP A 126 12.32 7.08 -20.73
N GLU A 127 12.59 7.28 -20.56
CA GLU A 127 12.64 7.73 -20.65
C GLU A 127 12.55 8.49 -20.88
N GLN A 128 12.80 8.83 -20.90
CA GLN A 128 12.80 9.45 -21.07
C GLN A 128 12.77 10.39 -21.20
N PRO A 129 12.88 10.53 -21.26
CA PRO A 129 12.96 11.41 -21.41
C PRO A 129 12.90 12.36 -21.56
N THR A 130 13.02 12.29 -21.63
CA THR A 130 12.97 12.81 -21.70
C THR A 130 12.79 13.64 -21.70
N LEU A 131 13.02 13.63 -21.71
CA LEU A 131 12.91 14.13 -21.71
C LEU A 131 12.81 15.00 -21.94
N MET A 132 13.03 15.21 -22.15
CA MET A 132 13.04 15.77 -22.33
C MET A 132 13.08 16.60 -22.77
N PRO A 133 13.13 16.65 -23.10
CA PRO A 133 13.29 17.34 -23.56
C PRO A 133 13.38 18.28 -23.93
N GLU A 134 13.56 18.17 -23.94
CA GLU A 134 13.79 18.65 -24.19
C GLU A 134 13.88 19.46 -24.81
N GLU A 135 14.09 19.49 -24.77
CA GLU A 135 14.30 19.92 -25.07
C GLU A 135 14.41 20.62 -25.84
N VAL A 136 14.61 20.46 -25.91
CA VAL A 136 14.80 20.86 -26.50
C VAL A 136 14.84 21.61 -27.24
N ASP A 137 14.94 21.57 -27.27
CA ASP A 137 15.11 22.11 -27.84
C ASP A 137 15.16 22.93 -28.52
N ASN A 138 15.21 23.02 -28.49
CA ASN A 138 15.37 23.65 -28.97
C ASN A 138 15.53 24.41 -29.69
N ASP A 139 15.64 24.35 -29.60
CA ASP A 139 15.91 24.94 -30.05
C ASP A 139 16.09 25.63 -30.79
N ALA A 140 16.15 25.59 -30.92
CA ALA A 140 16.30 26.06 -31.33
C ALA A 140 16.39 26.69 -32.06
N ASN A 141 16.53 26.88 -32.28
CA ASN A 141 16.62 27.55 -32.84
C ASN A 141 16.72 28.15 -33.38
N ASP A 142 16.97 28.23 -33.40
CA ASP A 142 17.13 28.85 -33.75
C ASP A 142 17.19 29.26 -34.20
#